data_660c650b96c06cf6e05bb74d9d13325c
#
_entry.id   660c650b96c06cf6e05bb74d9d13325c
#
_cell.length_a   1.000
_cell.length_b   1.000
_cell.length_c   1.000
_cell.angle_alpha   90.00
_cell.angle_beta   90.00
_cell.angle_gamma   90.00
#
_symmetry.space_group_name_H-M   'P 1'
#
loop_
_entity.id
_entity.type
_entity.pdbx_description
1 polymer ?
#
loop_
_entity_poly.entity_id
_entity_poly.type
_entity_poly.pdbx_seq_one_letter_code
_entity_poly.pdbx_strand_id
1 'polypeptide(L)'
;MSPTKQSAGAGTAESAAQDAPRFMNVRQVAHYLQINEKKVYALVNEGRIPATRLTGKWLFPRDLVDQWLLESSHGGLLTDRIVIAGSDDPLLYRAVTLMAAELQGRALVSYAAIGTQLGLSVLARRRADVCALHWGPDSESLQRHPALLRQHVQHKDWILVRLFRREQGLMLAPGLWSGDSRIEQLFSPEVRWVARQEGAGSQRFLREIIAEHRLDPADRRTTARAYSERDAASAIATGQADVAPGVRAAAGEFGLEFLPLGWEAFDLAMSRGIFFRTLFRGLLDVLRGAECQRLAQVFGGYDCSGLGNIVWTA
;
A
#
# COMPACT_ATOMS: atom_id res chain seq x y z
N MET A 1 18.66 63.30 28.58
CA MET A 1 19.66 62.55 27.78
C MET A 1 19.91 61.21 28.45
N SER A 2 19.31 60.18 27.95
CA SER A 2 19.62 58.81 28.36
C SER A 2 19.69 57.94 27.09
N PRO A 3 20.71 57.08 26.91
CA PRO A 3 20.88 56.33 25.68
C PRO A 3 20.10 55.02 25.70
N THR A 4 19.50 54.77 24.55
CA THR A 4 18.79 53.56 24.10
C THR A 4 19.70 52.31 24.19
N LYS A 5 19.21 51.28 24.86
CA LYS A 5 19.81 49.91 24.78
C LYS A 5 19.34 49.27 23.48
N GLN A 6 20.31 49.01 22.59
CA GLN A 6 20.14 48.17 21.39
C GLN A 6 20.03 46.69 21.81
N SER A 7 19.03 46.03 21.25
CA SER A 7 18.81 44.58 21.33
C SER A 7 19.84 43.84 20.44
N ALA A 8 20.79 43.16 21.06
CA ALA A 8 21.66 42.18 20.40
C ALA A 8 21.10 40.77 20.74
N GLY A 9 20.51 40.11 19.79
CA GLY A 9 19.96 38.79 20.08
C GLY A 9 19.44 37.95 18.89
N ALA A 10 19.60 38.41 17.64
CA ALA A 10 19.09 37.70 16.48
C ALA A 10 20.15 37.14 15.52
N GLY A 11 21.44 37.41 15.75
CA GLY A 11 22.52 37.10 14.78
C GLY A 11 23.26 35.78 14.97
N THR A 12 23.00 35.01 16.04
CA THR A 12 23.86 33.85 16.38
C THR A 12 23.33 32.53 15.90
N ALA A 13 22.04 32.39 15.57
CA ALA A 13 21.45 31.14 15.13
C ALA A 13 21.63 30.87 13.62
N GLU A 14 21.59 31.89 12.79
CA GLU A 14 21.79 31.77 11.33
C GLU A 14 23.24 31.50 10.94
N SER A 15 24.22 32.00 11.70
CA SER A 15 25.66 31.78 11.44
C SER A 15 26.13 30.34 11.70
N ALA A 16 25.54 29.64 12.65
CA ALA A 16 25.92 28.26 12.97
C ALA A 16 25.41 27.22 11.94
N ALA A 17 24.36 27.53 11.21
CA ALA A 17 23.80 26.64 10.17
C ALA A 17 24.63 26.70 8.87
N GLN A 18 25.32 27.78 8.58
CA GLN A 18 26.15 27.96 7.37
C GLN A 18 27.54 27.31 7.47
N ASP A 19 28.03 26.96 8.67
CA ASP A 19 29.39 26.50 8.92
C ASP A 19 29.55 24.98 9.18
N ALA A 20 28.49 24.19 9.10
CA ALA A 20 28.57 22.74 9.31
C ALA A 20 29.21 22.07 8.08
N PRO A 21 30.23 21.18 8.27
CA PRO A 21 30.92 20.52 7.16
C PRO A 21 29.98 19.58 6.41
N ARG A 22 30.24 19.37 5.11
CA ARG A 22 29.45 18.48 4.25
C ARG A 22 29.26 17.06 4.83
N PHE A 23 30.26 16.58 5.56
CA PHE A 23 30.20 15.31 6.30
C PHE A 23 30.50 15.58 7.77
N MET A 24 29.52 15.40 8.61
CA MET A 24 29.62 15.63 10.06
C MET A 24 30.03 14.34 10.79
N ASN A 25 30.80 14.47 11.86
CA ASN A 25 31.00 13.41 12.85
C ASN A 25 29.87 13.41 13.90
N VAL A 26 29.88 12.44 14.85
CA VAL A 26 28.85 12.32 15.90
C VAL A 26 28.67 13.60 16.70
N ARG A 27 29.77 14.25 17.10
CA ARG A 27 29.72 15.49 17.89
C ARG A 27 29.16 16.67 17.07
N GLN A 28 29.54 16.76 15.80
CA GLN A 28 29.05 17.81 14.90
C GLN A 28 27.56 17.65 14.58
N VAL A 29 27.09 16.42 14.29
CA VAL A 29 25.66 16.20 14.05
C VAL A 29 24.85 16.36 15.34
N ALA A 30 25.37 15.99 16.51
CA ALA A 30 24.74 16.24 17.80
C ALA A 30 24.53 17.75 18.05
N HIS A 31 25.57 18.55 17.78
CA HIS A 31 25.50 20.01 17.87
C HIS A 31 24.51 20.58 16.83
N TYR A 32 24.60 20.13 15.59
CA TYR A 32 23.73 20.57 14.49
C TYR A 32 22.24 20.32 14.77
N LEU A 33 21.91 19.14 15.33
CA LEU A 33 20.54 18.74 15.69
C LEU A 33 20.10 19.24 17.07
N GLN A 34 21.00 19.90 17.84
CA GLN A 34 20.77 20.31 19.23
C GLN A 34 20.35 19.17 20.14
N ILE A 35 20.93 17.98 19.97
CA ILE A 35 20.72 16.79 20.80
C ILE A 35 22.05 16.30 21.38
N ASN A 36 22.01 15.44 22.39
CA ASN A 36 23.23 14.86 22.93
C ASN A 36 23.79 13.70 22.09
N GLU A 37 25.10 13.45 22.15
CA GLU A 37 25.76 12.39 21.39
C GLU A 37 25.19 10.99 21.67
N LYS A 38 24.75 10.72 22.92
CA LYS A 38 24.11 9.45 23.30
C LYS A 38 22.84 9.20 22.48
N LYS A 39 22.03 10.26 22.22
CA LYS A 39 20.84 10.15 21.39
C LYS A 39 21.18 9.92 19.92
N VAL A 40 22.28 10.53 19.42
CA VAL A 40 22.78 10.26 18.05
C VAL A 40 23.15 8.78 17.92
N TYR A 41 23.91 8.22 18.87
CA TYR A 41 24.25 6.80 18.84
C TYR A 41 23.01 5.89 18.88
N ALA A 42 22.00 6.23 19.68
CA ALA A 42 20.73 5.48 19.70
C ALA A 42 20.05 5.49 18.33
N LEU A 43 19.92 6.67 17.70
CA LEU A 43 19.31 6.82 16.36
C LEU A 43 20.10 6.05 15.30
N VAL A 44 21.45 6.03 15.38
CA VAL A 44 22.28 5.27 14.45
C VAL A 44 22.07 3.75 14.64
N ASN A 45 22.08 3.26 15.87
CA ASN A 45 21.90 1.84 16.15
C ASN A 45 20.50 1.35 15.76
N GLU A 46 19.49 2.21 15.84
CA GLU A 46 18.12 1.95 15.40
C GLU A 46 17.95 2.12 13.87
N GLY A 47 19.00 2.54 13.14
CA GLY A 47 18.92 2.83 11.70
C GLY A 47 17.99 3.99 11.35
N ARG A 48 17.77 4.93 12.26
CA ARG A 48 16.78 6.02 12.18
C ARG A 48 17.36 7.37 11.78
N ILE A 49 18.66 7.48 11.54
CA ILE A 49 19.33 8.68 11.06
C ILE A 49 20.24 8.32 9.88
N PRO A 50 20.33 9.14 8.82
CA PRO A 50 21.24 8.90 7.72
C PRO A 50 22.70 8.94 8.19
N ALA A 51 23.37 7.80 8.17
CA ALA A 51 24.77 7.68 8.59
C ALA A 51 25.46 6.57 7.80
N THR A 52 26.76 6.72 7.60
CA THR A 52 27.64 5.67 7.08
C THR A 52 28.82 5.46 8.03
N ARG A 53 29.37 4.25 8.05
CA ARG A 53 30.54 3.93 8.89
C ARG A 53 31.75 3.72 8.01
N LEU A 54 32.72 4.63 8.13
CA LEU A 54 33.98 4.56 7.38
C LEU A 54 35.15 4.46 8.39
N THR A 55 36.01 3.46 8.23
CA THR A 55 37.18 3.22 9.11
C THR A 55 36.86 3.26 10.61
N GLY A 56 35.70 2.69 10.99
CA GLY A 56 35.24 2.65 12.38
C GLY A 56 34.55 3.92 12.89
N LYS A 57 34.52 5.01 12.14
CA LYS A 57 33.89 6.27 12.51
C LYS A 57 32.56 6.48 11.80
N TRP A 58 31.56 7.01 12.51
CA TRP A 58 30.31 7.43 11.92
C TRP A 58 30.44 8.77 11.23
N LEU A 59 29.93 8.85 9.99
CA LEU A 59 29.81 10.05 9.19
C LEU A 59 28.37 10.29 8.79
N PHE A 60 27.93 11.53 8.89
CA PHE A 60 26.58 11.99 8.61
C PHE A 60 26.64 13.00 7.47
N PRO A 61 26.20 12.65 6.24
CA PRO A 61 26.10 13.61 5.15
C PRO A 61 25.07 14.68 5.52
N ARG A 62 25.47 15.96 5.54
CA ARG A 62 24.62 17.08 5.95
C ARG A 62 23.33 17.12 5.15
N ASP A 63 23.43 17.06 3.83
CA ASP A 63 22.27 17.14 2.93
C ASP A 63 21.23 16.03 3.22
N LEU A 64 21.69 14.82 3.56
CA LEU A 64 20.80 13.70 3.93
C LEU A 64 20.20 13.88 5.33
N VAL A 65 20.93 14.51 6.26
CA VAL A 65 20.40 14.83 7.60
C VAL A 65 19.33 15.92 7.49
N ASP A 66 19.53 16.94 6.65
CA ASP A 66 18.55 18.00 6.39
C ASP A 66 17.29 17.43 5.75
N GLN A 67 17.45 16.60 4.72
CA GLN A 67 16.33 15.91 4.09
C GLN A 67 15.58 15.01 5.08
N TRP A 68 16.31 14.26 5.91
CA TRP A 68 15.72 13.42 6.94
C TRP A 68 14.94 14.23 8.00
N LEU A 69 15.43 15.41 8.39
CA LEU A 69 14.72 16.32 9.29
C LEU A 69 13.41 16.80 8.66
N LEU A 70 13.46 17.26 7.40
CA LEU A 70 12.28 17.70 6.66
C LEU A 70 11.25 16.56 6.50
N GLU A 71 11.70 15.36 6.14
CA GLU A 71 10.84 14.18 6.04
C GLU A 71 10.27 13.74 7.40
N SER A 72 11.02 13.92 8.49
CA SER A 72 10.62 13.53 9.85
C SER A 72 9.72 14.55 10.53
N SER A 73 9.89 15.86 10.24
CA SER A 73 9.24 16.95 10.97
C SER A 73 7.73 17.03 10.72
N HIS A 74 7.23 16.57 9.58
CA HIS A 74 5.82 16.62 9.21
C HIS A 74 5.25 15.26 8.81
N GLY A 75 5.91 14.15 9.19
CA GLY A 75 5.46 12.81 8.78
C GLY A 75 5.39 12.65 7.26
N GLY A 76 6.26 13.32 6.52
CA GLY A 76 6.25 13.35 5.06
C GLY A 76 5.19 14.26 4.44
N LEU A 77 4.54 15.16 5.23
CA LEU A 77 3.50 16.07 4.74
C LEU A 77 3.99 17.05 3.66
N LEU A 78 5.29 17.32 3.63
CA LEU A 78 5.92 18.22 2.65
C LEU A 78 6.50 17.49 1.43
N THR A 79 6.36 16.17 1.34
CA THR A 79 6.84 15.44 0.16
C THR A 79 5.78 15.43 -0.92
N ASP A 80 6.15 15.83 -2.13
CA ASP A 80 5.28 15.80 -3.31
C ASP A 80 5.16 14.38 -3.88
N ARG A 81 5.02 13.39 -3.00
CA ARG A 81 4.86 12.00 -3.41
C ARG A 81 3.96 11.21 -2.46
N ILE A 82 3.27 10.22 -3.01
CA ILE A 82 2.62 9.13 -2.28
C ILE A 82 2.98 7.80 -2.94
N VAL A 83 3.48 6.87 -2.14
CA VAL A 83 3.75 5.50 -2.53
C VAL A 83 2.70 4.59 -1.92
N ILE A 84 1.88 3.97 -2.76
CA ILE A 84 0.88 2.97 -2.38
C ILE A 84 1.47 1.59 -2.70
N ALA A 85 1.39 0.65 -1.78
CA ALA A 85 1.82 -0.73 -2.01
C ALA A 85 0.79 -1.69 -1.41
N GLY A 86 0.72 -2.92 -1.90
CA GLY A 86 -0.17 -3.92 -1.30
C GLY A 86 -1.02 -4.69 -2.29
N SER A 87 -2.26 -4.92 -1.94
CA SER A 87 -3.21 -5.65 -2.77
C SER A 87 -3.54 -4.91 -4.06
N ASP A 88 -3.64 -5.66 -5.14
CA ASP A 88 -4.03 -5.11 -6.45
C ASP A 88 -5.53 -4.86 -6.55
N ASP A 89 -5.87 -3.78 -7.27
CA ASP A 89 -7.25 -3.48 -7.65
C ASP A 89 -7.30 -2.65 -8.95
N PRO A 90 -8.11 -3.05 -9.95
CA PRO A 90 -8.22 -2.33 -11.23
C PRO A 90 -8.71 -0.88 -11.08
N LEU A 91 -9.69 -0.61 -10.22
CA LEU A 91 -10.23 0.74 -10.04
C LEU A 91 -9.22 1.66 -9.34
N LEU A 92 -8.54 1.18 -8.30
CA LEU A 92 -7.47 1.95 -7.64
C LEU A 92 -6.31 2.23 -8.62
N TYR A 93 -5.92 1.25 -9.44
CA TYR A 93 -4.90 1.44 -10.46
C TYR A 93 -5.29 2.56 -11.45
N ARG A 94 -6.53 2.56 -11.93
CA ARG A 94 -7.04 3.61 -12.83
C ARG A 94 -7.08 4.97 -12.15
N ALA A 95 -7.52 5.05 -10.89
CA ALA A 95 -7.52 6.30 -10.13
C ALA A 95 -6.12 6.88 -9.97
N VAL A 96 -5.13 6.05 -9.62
CA VAL A 96 -3.72 6.47 -9.54
C VAL A 96 -3.20 6.98 -10.88
N THR A 97 -3.54 6.29 -11.99
CA THR A 97 -3.13 6.70 -13.34
C THR A 97 -3.75 8.04 -13.74
N LEU A 98 -5.05 8.23 -13.48
CA LEU A 98 -5.76 9.49 -13.75
C LEU A 98 -5.14 10.64 -12.93
N MET A 99 -4.93 10.41 -11.63
CA MET A 99 -4.31 11.40 -10.75
C MET A 99 -2.89 11.76 -11.22
N ALA A 100 -2.09 10.78 -11.62
CA ALA A 100 -0.73 11.03 -12.13
C ALA A 100 -0.75 11.92 -13.38
N ALA A 101 -1.71 11.72 -14.29
CA ALA A 101 -1.90 12.55 -15.47
C ALA A 101 -2.30 14.00 -15.10
N GLU A 102 -3.19 14.19 -14.13
CA GLU A 102 -3.61 15.51 -13.66
C GLU A 102 -2.48 16.27 -12.94
N LEU A 103 -1.59 15.56 -12.24
CA LEU A 103 -0.46 16.15 -11.54
C LEU A 103 0.62 16.69 -12.48
N GLN A 104 0.74 16.21 -13.72
CA GLN A 104 1.68 16.69 -14.74
C GLN A 104 3.13 16.85 -14.22
N GLY A 105 3.60 15.90 -13.43
CA GLY A 105 4.95 15.92 -12.87
C GLY A 105 5.16 16.84 -11.65
N ARG A 106 4.13 17.54 -11.18
CA ARG A 106 4.23 18.37 -9.95
C ARG A 106 4.32 17.53 -8.67
N ALA A 107 3.89 16.29 -8.72
CA ALA A 107 4.00 15.32 -7.63
C ALA A 107 4.02 13.90 -8.20
N LEU A 108 4.43 12.92 -7.39
CA LEU A 108 4.45 11.52 -7.76
C LEU A 108 3.42 10.72 -6.96
N VAL A 109 2.53 10.04 -7.65
CA VAL A 109 1.71 8.98 -7.06
C VAL A 109 2.08 7.67 -7.74
N SER A 110 2.45 6.67 -6.95
CA SER A 110 2.83 5.35 -7.46
C SER A 110 2.07 4.24 -6.73
N TYR A 111 1.77 3.16 -7.45
CA TYR A 111 1.09 2.00 -6.92
C TYR A 111 1.79 0.71 -7.30
N ALA A 112 2.22 -0.06 -6.30
CA ALA A 112 2.89 -1.34 -6.45
C ALA A 112 1.99 -2.48 -5.92
N ALA A 113 1.52 -3.32 -6.84
CA ALA A 113 0.72 -4.50 -6.53
C ALA A 113 1.61 -5.66 -6.06
N ILE A 114 1.82 -5.77 -4.73
CA ILE A 114 2.73 -6.75 -4.10
C ILE A 114 2.04 -7.67 -3.08
N GLY A 115 0.72 -7.55 -2.93
CA GLY A 115 -0.11 -8.33 -2.00
C GLY A 115 -0.14 -7.75 -0.57
N THR A 116 -1.14 -8.17 0.20
CA THR A 116 -1.47 -7.62 1.53
C THR A 116 -0.30 -7.69 2.51
N GLN A 117 0.28 -8.87 2.73
CA GLN A 117 1.29 -9.05 3.79
C GLN A 117 2.60 -8.33 3.49
N LEU A 118 3.07 -8.40 2.23
CA LEU A 118 4.27 -7.66 1.83
C LEU A 118 4.00 -6.16 1.85
N GLY A 119 2.81 -5.70 1.45
CA GLY A 119 2.37 -4.31 1.54
C GLY A 119 2.46 -3.77 2.97
N LEU A 120 1.94 -4.51 3.95
CA LEU A 120 2.04 -4.15 5.37
C LEU A 120 3.50 -4.13 5.86
N SER A 121 4.34 -5.05 5.39
CA SER A 121 5.76 -5.09 5.75
C SER A 121 6.52 -3.87 5.24
N VAL A 122 6.26 -3.40 4.00
CA VAL A 122 6.92 -2.19 3.47
C VAL A 122 6.36 -0.92 4.10
N LEU A 123 5.05 -0.87 4.45
CA LEU A 123 4.45 0.20 5.23
C LEU A 123 5.13 0.31 6.62
N ALA A 124 5.26 -0.80 7.33
CA ALA A 124 5.91 -0.87 8.64
C ALA A 124 7.36 -0.37 8.60
N ARG A 125 8.06 -0.61 7.50
CA ARG A 125 9.43 -0.13 7.26
C ARG A 125 9.51 1.29 6.69
N ARG A 126 8.37 2.00 6.56
CA ARG A 126 8.27 3.34 5.97
C ARG A 126 8.80 3.41 4.53
N ARG A 127 8.67 2.32 3.77
CA ARG A 127 9.03 2.27 2.34
C ARG A 127 7.82 2.53 1.44
N ALA A 128 6.61 2.47 1.99
CA ALA A 128 5.37 2.95 1.40
C ALA A 128 4.67 3.88 2.40
N ASP A 129 3.86 4.79 1.89
CA ASP A 129 3.04 5.72 2.67
C ASP A 129 1.69 5.09 3.00
N VAL A 130 1.19 4.24 2.11
CA VAL A 130 -0.13 3.60 2.17
C VAL A 130 -0.01 2.12 1.81
N CYS A 131 -0.69 1.25 2.55
CA CYS A 131 -0.86 -0.14 2.20
C CYS A 131 -2.31 -0.41 1.80
N ALA A 132 -2.54 -0.84 0.56
CA ALA A 132 -3.81 -1.38 0.10
C ALA A 132 -3.95 -2.83 0.58
N LEU A 133 -5.08 -3.17 1.17
CA LEU A 133 -5.29 -4.50 1.72
C LEU A 133 -6.74 -5.00 1.62
N HIS A 134 -6.87 -6.30 1.48
CA HIS A 134 -8.09 -7.07 1.68
C HIS A 134 -7.74 -8.39 2.37
N TRP A 135 -8.60 -8.90 3.26
CA TRP A 135 -8.30 -10.12 4.01
C TRP A 135 -9.56 -10.78 4.60
N GLY A 136 -10.15 -11.67 3.84
CA GLY A 136 -11.37 -12.38 4.20
C GLY A 136 -12.65 -11.66 3.77
N PRO A 137 -13.83 -12.24 4.11
CA PRO A 137 -15.12 -11.71 3.70
C PRO A 137 -15.39 -10.33 4.31
N ASP A 138 -16.19 -9.52 3.63
CA ASP A 138 -16.55 -8.17 4.08
C ASP A 138 -17.13 -8.16 5.51
N SER A 139 -17.97 -9.10 5.84
CA SER A 139 -18.59 -9.24 7.16
C SER A 139 -17.60 -9.34 8.32
N GLU A 140 -16.37 -9.79 8.06
CA GLU A 140 -15.32 -9.96 9.06
C GLU A 140 -14.20 -8.92 8.95
N SER A 141 -14.28 -8.01 8.00
CA SER A 141 -13.22 -7.04 7.68
C SER A 141 -12.83 -6.18 8.89
N LEU A 142 -13.82 -5.74 9.69
CA LEU A 142 -13.59 -4.92 10.90
C LEU A 142 -12.85 -5.66 12.03
N GLN A 143 -12.77 -6.99 11.96
CA GLN A 143 -12.00 -7.81 12.91
C GLN A 143 -10.65 -8.22 12.31
N ARG A 144 -10.66 -8.72 11.07
CA ARG A 144 -9.50 -9.32 10.41
C ARG A 144 -8.46 -8.29 9.98
N HIS A 145 -8.87 -7.14 9.42
CA HIS A 145 -7.92 -6.12 9.00
C HIS A 145 -7.15 -5.51 10.20
N PRO A 146 -7.80 -5.07 11.30
CA PRO A 146 -7.07 -4.65 12.49
C PRO A 146 -6.18 -5.74 13.09
N ALA A 147 -6.59 -7.01 13.05
CA ALA A 147 -5.77 -8.12 13.54
C ALA A 147 -4.46 -8.27 12.75
N LEU A 148 -4.48 -8.05 11.43
CA LEU A 148 -3.27 -8.00 10.60
C LEU A 148 -2.38 -6.81 10.97
N LEU A 149 -2.95 -5.62 11.16
CA LEU A 149 -2.19 -4.42 11.49
C LEU A 149 -1.49 -4.58 12.85
N ARG A 150 -2.16 -5.17 13.85
CA ARG A 150 -1.61 -5.40 15.20
C ARG A 150 -0.38 -6.32 15.24
N GLN A 151 -0.10 -7.06 14.16
CA GLN A 151 1.14 -7.83 14.04
C GLN A 151 2.39 -6.95 13.87
N HIS A 152 2.21 -5.66 13.57
CA HIS A 152 3.28 -4.68 13.40
C HIS A 152 3.30 -3.68 14.56
N VAL A 153 4.46 -3.41 15.14
CA VAL A 153 4.61 -2.46 16.28
C VAL A 153 4.11 -1.06 15.93
N GLN A 154 4.24 -0.68 14.66
CA GLN A 154 3.86 0.63 14.12
C GLN A 154 2.35 0.85 14.05
N HIS A 155 1.53 -0.19 14.23
CA HIS A 155 0.06 -0.11 14.11
C HIS A 155 -0.56 0.98 14.99
N LYS A 156 0.09 1.36 16.11
CA LYS A 156 -0.39 2.38 17.05
C LYS A 156 -0.61 3.77 16.41
N ASP A 157 0.10 4.04 15.31
CA ASP A 157 -0.01 5.29 14.56
C ASP A 157 -0.88 5.14 13.30
N TRP A 158 -1.41 3.93 13.04
CA TRP A 158 -2.13 3.64 11.81
C TRP A 158 -3.63 3.79 11.94
N ILE A 159 -4.25 4.07 10.80
CA ILE A 159 -5.70 4.05 10.59
C ILE A 159 -6.01 3.16 9.40
N LEU A 160 -7.25 2.68 9.34
CA LEU A 160 -7.84 2.05 8.15
C LEU A 160 -8.88 2.96 7.54
N VAL A 161 -8.79 3.15 6.23
CA VAL A 161 -9.74 3.92 5.43
C VAL A 161 -10.37 2.99 4.41
N ARG A 162 -11.71 2.87 4.42
CA ARG A 162 -12.45 2.11 3.42
C ARG A 162 -12.35 2.80 2.06
N LEU A 163 -11.97 2.05 1.00
CA LEU A 163 -12.16 2.53 -0.37
C LEU A 163 -13.50 2.05 -0.93
N PHE A 164 -13.72 0.75 -0.90
CA PHE A 164 -14.94 0.12 -1.41
C PHE A 164 -15.06 -1.31 -0.88
N ARG A 165 -16.20 -1.92 -1.16
CA ARG A 165 -16.36 -3.37 -1.18
C ARG A 165 -16.31 -3.82 -2.63
N ARG A 166 -15.84 -5.04 -2.86
CA ARG A 166 -15.76 -5.61 -4.20
C ARG A 166 -16.13 -7.09 -4.20
N GLU A 167 -16.68 -7.57 -5.31
CA GLU A 167 -16.98 -8.99 -5.48
C GLU A 167 -15.70 -9.79 -5.71
N GLN A 168 -15.55 -10.84 -4.91
CA GLN A 168 -14.50 -11.83 -4.99
C GLN A 168 -15.07 -13.18 -5.45
N GLY A 169 -14.27 -13.93 -6.24
CA GLY A 169 -14.69 -15.19 -6.80
C GLY A 169 -13.60 -15.85 -7.63
N LEU A 170 -14.02 -16.57 -8.65
CA LEU A 170 -13.13 -17.19 -9.63
C LEU A 170 -13.28 -16.53 -10.99
N MET A 171 -12.16 -16.15 -11.57
CA MET A 171 -12.05 -15.71 -12.97
C MET A 171 -11.86 -16.96 -13.83
N LEU A 172 -12.59 -17.06 -14.93
CA LEU A 172 -12.70 -18.27 -15.73
C LEU A 172 -12.47 -17.96 -17.20
N ALA A 173 -11.83 -18.88 -17.91
CA ALA A 173 -11.76 -18.84 -19.35
C ALA A 173 -13.17 -18.94 -19.95
N PRO A 174 -13.47 -18.20 -21.07
CA PRO A 174 -14.76 -18.25 -21.70
C PRO A 174 -15.20 -19.68 -22.08
N GLY A 175 -16.45 -20.04 -21.77
CA GLY A 175 -17.03 -21.36 -22.03
C GLY A 175 -16.65 -22.45 -21.04
N LEU A 176 -15.90 -22.14 -19.99
CA LEU A 176 -15.53 -23.13 -18.96
C LEU A 176 -16.67 -23.37 -17.96
N TRP A 177 -17.59 -22.45 -17.79
CA TRP A 177 -18.65 -22.49 -16.80
C TRP A 177 -20.04 -22.39 -17.43
N SER A 178 -20.96 -23.24 -16.98
CA SER A 178 -22.38 -23.21 -17.34
C SER A 178 -23.26 -23.15 -16.10
N GLY A 179 -24.56 -22.85 -16.24
CA GLY A 179 -25.49 -22.78 -15.10
C GLY A 179 -25.63 -24.07 -14.30
N ASP A 180 -25.33 -25.22 -14.90
CA ASP A 180 -25.39 -26.53 -14.25
C ASP A 180 -24.03 -27.01 -13.69
N SER A 181 -22.97 -26.20 -13.85
CA SER A 181 -21.62 -26.54 -13.39
C SER A 181 -21.54 -26.48 -11.86
N ARG A 182 -20.71 -27.38 -11.29
CA ARG A 182 -20.38 -27.38 -9.86
C ARG A 182 -18.94 -26.96 -9.67
N ILE A 183 -18.65 -26.32 -8.55
CA ILE A 183 -17.30 -25.80 -8.24
C ILE A 183 -16.23 -26.91 -8.21
N GLU A 184 -16.62 -28.13 -7.81
CA GLU A 184 -15.76 -29.32 -7.76
C GLU A 184 -15.19 -29.65 -9.14
N GLN A 185 -15.93 -29.39 -10.23
CA GLN A 185 -15.48 -29.65 -11.61
C GLN A 185 -14.29 -28.79 -12.02
N LEU A 186 -14.13 -27.60 -11.38
CA LEU A 186 -12.98 -26.73 -11.63
C LEU A 186 -11.68 -27.29 -11.00
N PHE A 187 -11.79 -28.27 -10.09
CA PHE A 187 -10.66 -28.93 -9.46
C PHE A 187 -10.27 -30.26 -10.12
N SER A 188 -10.75 -30.51 -11.34
CA SER A 188 -10.33 -31.66 -12.13
C SER A 188 -8.91 -31.45 -12.71
N PRO A 189 -8.14 -32.53 -12.98
CA PRO A 189 -6.78 -32.45 -13.52
C PRO A 189 -6.69 -31.78 -14.90
N GLU A 190 -7.78 -31.71 -15.65
CA GLU A 190 -7.86 -31.07 -16.95
C GLU A 190 -7.84 -29.54 -16.84
N VAL A 191 -8.32 -28.98 -15.72
CA VAL A 191 -8.44 -27.53 -15.49
C VAL A 191 -7.13 -26.96 -14.98
N ARG A 192 -6.59 -25.97 -15.68
CA ARG A 192 -5.33 -25.31 -15.37
C ARG A 192 -5.56 -24.09 -14.49
N TRP A 193 -4.82 -24.01 -13.40
CA TRP A 193 -4.97 -22.96 -12.40
C TRP A 193 -3.81 -21.98 -12.38
N VAL A 194 -4.11 -20.73 -12.08
CA VAL A 194 -3.11 -19.73 -11.66
C VAL A 194 -2.94 -19.78 -10.15
N ALA A 195 -1.71 -19.98 -9.68
CA ALA A 195 -1.38 -19.77 -8.28
C ALA A 195 -1.11 -18.28 -8.01
N ARG A 196 -1.55 -17.78 -6.85
CA ARG A 196 -1.20 -16.45 -6.37
C ARG A 196 -0.03 -16.55 -5.38
N GLN A 197 0.74 -15.46 -5.24
CA GLN A 197 1.85 -15.42 -4.28
C GLN A 197 1.35 -15.61 -2.84
N GLU A 198 2.21 -16.15 -1.97
CA GLU A 198 1.94 -16.23 -0.54
C GLU A 198 1.69 -14.83 0.06
N GLY A 199 0.76 -14.75 1.02
CA GLY A 199 0.39 -13.47 1.64
C GLY A 199 -0.53 -12.59 0.80
N ALA A 200 -0.95 -13.02 -0.40
CA ALA A 200 -2.03 -12.38 -1.12
C ALA A 200 -3.39 -12.76 -0.53
N GLY A 201 -4.32 -11.78 -0.45
CA GLY A 201 -5.67 -12.03 0.03
C GLY A 201 -6.42 -13.03 -0.84
N SER A 202 -6.27 -12.98 -2.17
CA SER A 202 -6.88 -13.94 -3.11
C SER A 202 -6.33 -15.37 -2.97
N GLN A 203 -5.05 -15.56 -2.59
CA GLN A 203 -4.53 -16.89 -2.27
C GLN A 203 -5.17 -17.44 -0.98
N ARG A 204 -5.36 -16.57 0.01
CA ARG A 204 -6.07 -16.93 1.24
C ARG A 204 -7.52 -17.30 0.94
N PHE A 205 -8.24 -16.50 0.16
CA PHE A 205 -9.58 -16.76 -0.29
C PHE A 205 -9.72 -18.13 -0.95
N LEU A 206 -8.82 -18.48 -1.88
CA LEU A 206 -8.84 -19.80 -2.51
C LEU A 206 -8.68 -20.94 -1.50
N ARG A 207 -7.85 -20.77 -0.47
CA ARG A 207 -7.73 -21.77 0.62
C ARG A 207 -9.01 -21.91 1.42
N GLU A 208 -9.75 -20.83 1.65
CA GLU A 208 -11.05 -20.87 2.32
C GLU A 208 -12.10 -21.61 1.48
N ILE A 209 -12.16 -21.35 0.16
CA ILE A 209 -13.05 -22.07 -0.77
C ILE A 209 -12.72 -23.59 -0.78
N ILE A 210 -11.43 -23.94 -0.87
CA ILE A 210 -11.00 -25.34 -0.83
C ILE A 210 -11.46 -26.01 0.47
N ALA A 211 -11.30 -25.34 1.61
CA ALA A 211 -11.69 -25.88 2.90
C ALA A 211 -13.22 -25.99 3.05
N GLU A 212 -13.97 -24.99 2.62
CA GLU A 212 -15.44 -24.93 2.68
C GLU A 212 -16.08 -26.06 1.85
N HIS A 213 -15.58 -26.27 0.64
CA HIS A 213 -16.07 -27.32 -0.26
C HIS A 213 -15.39 -28.68 -0.05
N ARG A 214 -14.49 -28.82 0.94
CA ARG A 214 -13.76 -30.06 1.26
C ARG A 214 -13.00 -30.63 0.07
N LEU A 215 -12.41 -29.77 -0.76
CA LEU A 215 -11.66 -30.13 -1.95
C LEU A 215 -10.20 -30.49 -1.58
N ASP A 216 -9.56 -31.36 -2.38
CA ASP A 216 -8.14 -31.65 -2.20
C ASP A 216 -7.31 -30.60 -2.98
N PRO A 217 -6.43 -29.85 -2.32
CA PRO A 217 -5.51 -28.93 -3.01
C PRO A 217 -4.60 -29.63 -4.03
N ALA A 218 -4.33 -30.94 -3.86
CA ALA A 218 -3.49 -31.72 -4.74
C ALA A 218 -4.14 -32.01 -6.11
N ASP A 219 -5.47 -32.00 -6.19
CA ASP A 219 -6.20 -32.22 -7.44
C ASP A 219 -6.08 -31.04 -8.41
N ARG A 220 -5.60 -29.90 -7.93
CA ARG A 220 -5.48 -28.68 -8.72
C ARG A 220 -4.18 -28.64 -9.55
N ARG A 221 -4.31 -28.68 -10.86
CA ARG A 221 -3.19 -28.50 -11.79
C ARG A 221 -2.79 -27.04 -11.91
N THR A 222 -1.73 -26.62 -11.25
CA THR A 222 -1.20 -25.25 -11.36
C THR A 222 -0.24 -25.14 -12.55
N THR A 223 -0.52 -24.23 -13.49
CA THR A 223 0.28 -24.01 -14.70
C THR A 223 0.93 -22.63 -14.80
N ALA A 224 0.44 -21.66 -14.02
CA ALA A 224 0.95 -20.30 -14.00
C ALA A 224 0.99 -19.75 -12.55
N ARG A 225 1.80 -18.72 -12.33
CA ARG A 225 1.85 -17.96 -11.08
C ARG A 225 1.67 -16.48 -11.38
N ALA A 226 0.82 -15.80 -10.60
CA ALA A 226 0.51 -14.39 -10.76
C ALA A 226 0.78 -13.59 -9.48
N TYR A 227 1.20 -12.35 -9.64
CA TYR A 227 1.56 -11.45 -8.55
C TYR A 227 0.54 -10.34 -8.32
N SER A 228 -0.41 -10.13 -9.25
CA SER A 228 -1.52 -9.20 -9.13
C SER A 228 -2.84 -9.82 -9.61
N GLU A 229 -3.98 -9.14 -9.41
CA GLU A 229 -5.29 -9.57 -9.95
C GLU A 229 -5.26 -9.55 -11.49
N ARG A 230 -4.68 -8.49 -12.05
CA ARG A 230 -4.58 -8.30 -13.51
C ARG A 230 -3.61 -9.29 -14.15
N ASP A 231 -2.52 -9.63 -13.46
CA ASP A 231 -1.57 -10.65 -13.92
C ASP A 231 -2.24 -12.03 -13.98
N ALA A 232 -3.08 -12.35 -12.98
CA ALA A 232 -3.85 -13.59 -12.98
C ALA A 232 -4.90 -13.64 -14.12
N ALA A 233 -5.62 -12.53 -14.35
CA ALA A 233 -6.56 -12.42 -15.45
C ALA A 233 -5.85 -12.51 -16.82
N SER A 234 -4.71 -11.85 -16.96
CA SER A 234 -3.87 -11.93 -18.18
C SER A 234 -3.40 -13.34 -18.50
N ALA A 235 -3.01 -14.12 -17.46
CA ALA A 235 -2.60 -15.51 -17.66
C ALA A 235 -3.74 -16.39 -18.21
N ILE A 236 -5.00 -16.12 -17.81
CA ILE A 236 -6.16 -16.80 -18.38
C ILE A 236 -6.42 -16.31 -19.81
N ALA A 237 -6.48 -14.98 -20.04
CA ALA A 237 -6.77 -14.40 -21.33
C ALA A 237 -5.75 -14.82 -22.42
N THR A 238 -4.50 -15.09 -22.02
CA THR A 238 -3.44 -15.57 -22.93
C THR A 238 -3.34 -17.10 -23.01
N GLY A 239 -4.29 -17.84 -22.42
CA GLY A 239 -4.36 -19.31 -22.53
C GLY A 239 -3.31 -20.06 -21.72
N GLN A 240 -2.63 -19.43 -20.76
CA GLN A 240 -1.67 -20.09 -19.87
C GLN A 240 -2.37 -20.90 -18.76
N ALA A 241 -3.59 -20.52 -18.39
CA ALA A 241 -4.44 -21.17 -17.41
C ALA A 241 -5.92 -20.99 -17.78
N ASP A 242 -6.81 -21.66 -17.05
CA ASP A 242 -8.23 -21.65 -17.27
C ASP A 242 -8.98 -20.97 -16.13
N VAL A 243 -8.43 -21.01 -14.90
CA VAL A 243 -9.06 -20.51 -13.66
C VAL A 243 -8.06 -19.79 -12.77
N ALA A 244 -8.50 -18.70 -12.13
CA ALA A 244 -7.77 -18.03 -11.07
C ALA A 244 -8.70 -17.46 -10.00
N PRO A 245 -8.30 -17.44 -8.70
CA PRO A 245 -9.01 -16.64 -7.72
C PRO A 245 -8.75 -15.15 -8.01
N GLY A 246 -9.80 -14.33 -7.94
CA GLY A 246 -9.69 -12.92 -8.24
C GLY A 246 -10.99 -12.16 -8.04
N VAL A 247 -11.09 -10.99 -8.66
CA VAL A 247 -12.20 -10.06 -8.52
C VAL A 247 -12.95 -9.86 -9.84
N ARG A 248 -14.26 -9.58 -9.77
CA ARG A 248 -15.09 -9.34 -10.97
C ARG A 248 -14.48 -8.28 -11.89
N ALA A 249 -13.97 -7.21 -11.32
CA ALA A 249 -13.37 -6.11 -12.08
C ALA A 249 -12.19 -6.56 -12.97
N ALA A 250 -11.32 -7.44 -12.48
CA ALA A 250 -10.21 -7.96 -13.27
C ALA A 250 -10.73 -8.93 -14.37
N ALA A 251 -11.72 -9.76 -14.07
CA ALA A 251 -12.36 -10.59 -15.07
C ALA A 251 -12.99 -9.73 -16.19
N GLY A 252 -13.75 -8.69 -15.84
CA GLY A 252 -14.37 -7.78 -16.79
C GLY A 252 -13.36 -7.02 -17.65
N GLU A 253 -12.23 -6.57 -17.10
CA GLU A 253 -11.17 -5.87 -17.83
C GLU A 253 -10.55 -6.74 -18.95
N PHE A 254 -10.49 -8.06 -18.73
CA PHE A 254 -9.90 -9.03 -19.68
C PHE A 254 -10.92 -9.86 -20.46
N GLY A 255 -12.22 -9.55 -20.35
CA GLY A 255 -13.29 -10.28 -21.06
C GLY A 255 -13.45 -11.74 -20.64
N LEU A 256 -13.14 -12.04 -19.37
CA LEU A 256 -13.27 -13.36 -18.77
C LEU A 256 -14.66 -13.57 -18.15
N GLU A 257 -15.07 -14.82 -18.00
CA GLU A 257 -16.21 -15.19 -17.19
C GLU A 257 -15.86 -15.05 -15.70
N PHE A 258 -16.88 -14.87 -14.86
CA PHE A 258 -16.69 -14.70 -13.43
C PHE A 258 -17.74 -15.45 -12.62
N LEU A 259 -17.26 -16.31 -11.72
CA LEU A 259 -18.09 -17.00 -10.73
C LEU A 259 -18.04 -16.22 -9.41
N PRO A 260 -19.08 -15.46 -9.01
CA PRO A 260 -19.10 -14.71 -7.77
C PRO A 260 -19.23 -15.68 -6.59
N LEU A 261 -18.38 -15.51 -5.56
CA LEU A 261 -18.40 -16.34 -4.36
C LEU A 261 -18.52 -15.53 -3.06
N GLY A 262 -18.44 -14.20 -3.14
CA GLY A 262 -18.64 -13.35 -1.98
C GLY A 262 -18.22 -11.91 -2.21
N TRP A 263 -18.28 -11.12 -1.13
CA TRP A 263 -17.84 -9.74 -1.09
C TRP A 263 -16.71 -9.58 -0.09
N GLU A 264 -15.75 -8.75 -0.43
CA GLU A 264 -14.66 -8.39 0.46
C GLU A 264 -14.53 -6.88 0.58
N ALA A 265 -14.01 -6.44 1.73
CA ALA A 265 -13.65 -5.05 1.95
C ALA A 265 -12.26 -4.77 1.39
N PHE A 266 -12.10 -3.65 0.71
CA PHE A 266 -10.81 -3.14 0.25
C PHE A 266 -10.49 -1.85 0.99
N ASP A 267 -9.49 -1.90 1.87
CA ASP A 267 -9.12 -0.83 2.77
C ASP A 267 -7.69 -0.35 2.52
N LEU A 268 -7.41 0.88 2.95
CA LEU A 268 -6.07 1.46 2.95
C LEU A 268 -5.60 1.65 4.39
N ALA A 269 -4.46 1.05 4.73
CA ALA A 269 -3.76 1.30 5.98
C ALA A 269 -2.69 2.38 5.78
N MET A 270 -2.61 3.34 6.69
CA MET A 270 -1.64 4.43 6.65
C MET A 270 -1.46 5.08 8.01
N SER A 271 -0.41 5.89 8.20
CA SER A 271 -0.33 6.75 9.38
C SER A 271 -1.38 7.87 9.31
N ARG A 272 -1.83 8.35 10.49
CA ARG A 272 -2.84 9.42 10.57
C ARG A 272 -2.45 10.67 9.77
N GLY A 273 -1.17 11.03 9.74
CA GLY A 273 -0.68 12.20 9.00
C GLY A 273 -0.88 12.08 7.49
N ILE A 274 -0.75 10.87 6.92
CA ILE A 274 -0.95 10.64 5.48
C ILE A 274 -2.40 10.92 5.05
N PHE A 275 -3.38 10.59 5.90
CA PHE A 275 -4.80 10.81 5.61
C PHE A 275 -5.13 12.29 5.31
N PHE A 276 -4.43 13.22 5.97
CA PHE A 276 -4.66 14.65 5.81
C PHE A 276 -3.83 15.30 4.69
N ARG A 277 -2.92 14.55 4.05
CA ARG A 277 -2.12 15.09 2.95
C ARG A 277 -2.99 15.42 1.74
N THR A 278 -2.68 16.54 1.09
CA THR A 278 -3.38 17.00 -0.12
C THR A 278 -3.40 15.93 -1.21
N LEU A 279 -2.28 15.23 -1.44
CA LEU A 279 -2.21 14.16 -2.44
C LEU A 279 -3.14 12.98 -2.10
N PHE A 280 -3.23 12.57 -0.83
CA PHE A 280 -4.13 11.49 -0.47
C PHE A 280 -5.61 11.92 -0.58
N ARG A 281 -5.93 13.13 -0.17
CA ARG A 281 -7.28 13.70 -0.35
C ARG A 281 -7.64 13.79 -1.83
N GLY A 282 -6.70 14.24 -2.67
CA GLY A 282 -6.86 14.27 -4.13
C GLY A 282 -7.14 12.88 -4.73
N LEU A 283 -6.48 11.82 -4.25
CA LEU A 283 -6.79 10.45 -4.67
C LEU A 283 -8.24 10.05 -4.33
N LEU A 284 -8.72 10.40 -3.13
CA LEU A 284 -10.13 10.14 -2.77
C LEU A 284 -11.10 10.94 -3.65
N ASP A 285 -10.74 12.17 -4.02
CA ASP A 285 -11.58 13.01 -4.89
C ASP A 285 -11.60 12.46 -6.33
N VAL A 286 -10.48 11.97 -6.87
CA VAL A 286 -10.43 11.27 -8.16
C VAL A 286 -11.32 10.02 -8.12
N LEU A 287 -11.26 9.22 -7.05
CA LEU A 287 -12.12 8.03 -6.88
C LEU A 287 -13.62 8.38 -6.80
N ARG A 288 -13.98 9.55 -6.23
CA ARG A 288 -15.36 10.08 -6.22
C ARG A 288 -15.78 10.68 -7.54
N GLY A 289 -14.83 11.03 -8.39
CA GLY A 289 -15.07 11.67 -9.69
C GLY A 289 -15.88 10.81 -10.65
N ALA A 290 -16.59 11.46 -11.57
CA ALA A 290 -17.50 10.80 -12.51
C ALA A 290 -16.82 9.69 -13.33
N GLU A 291 -15.55 9.86 -13.71
CA GLU A 291 -14.83 8.87 -14.51
C GLU A 291 -14.57 7.57 -13.69
N CYS A 292 -14.12 7.65 -12.44
CA CYS A 292 -13.95 6.46 -11.62
C CYS A 292 -15.29 5.79 -11.28
N GLN A 293 -16.35 6.57 -11.06
CA GLN A 293 -17.68 6.02 -10.83
C GLN A 293 -18.21 5.29 -12.07
N ARG A 294 -18.00 5.84 -13.26
CA ARG A 294 -18.31 5.17 -14.52
C ARG A 294 -17.50 3.88 -14.70
N LEU A 295 -16.21 3.91 -14.41
CA LEU A 295 -15.34 2.73 -14.47
C LEU A 295 -15.78 1.65 -13.49
N ALA A 296 -16.17 2.00 -12.25
CA ALA A 296 -16.70 1.06 -11.27
C ALA A 296 -17.96 0.35 -11.78
N GLN A 297 -18.84 1.07 -12.50
CA GLN A 297 -20.02 0.47 -13.13
C GLN A 297 -19.65 -0.44 -14.31
N VAL A 298 -18.71 -0.04 -15.15
CA VAL A 298 -18.27 -0.83 -16.32
C VAL A 298 -17.56 -2.11 -15.89
N PHE A 299 -16.68 -2.05 -14.91
CA PHE A 299 -15.99 -3.23 -14.36
C PHE A 299 -16.96 -4.14 -13.59
N GLY A 300 -17.96 -3.55 -12.95
CA GLY A 300 -18.90 -4.25 -12.08
C GLY A 300 -18.29 -4.72 -10.75
N GLY A 301 -19.17 -5.17 -9.85
CA GLY A 301 -18.76 -5.77 -8.57
C GLY A 301 -18.12 -4.79 -7.58
N TYR A 302 -18.47 -3.51 -7.60
CA TYR A 302 -18.04 -2.51 -6.63
C TYR A 302 -19.22 -1.89 -5.86
N ASP A 303 -19.02 -1.70 -4.56
CA ASP A 303 -19.84 -0.83 -3.71
C ASP A 303 -18.92 0.25 -3.09
N CYS A 304 -19.03 1.47 -3.59
CA CYS A 304 -18.23 2.62 -3.15
C CYS A 304 -18.91 3.45 -2.06
N SER A 305 -19.99 2.99 -1.44
CA SER A 305 -20.77 3.75 -0.44
C SER A 305 -19.96 4.16 0.80
N GLY A 306 -18.91 3.40 1.14
CA GLY A 306 -18.02 3.68 2.26
C GLY A 306 -16.75 4.48 1.92
N LEU A 307 -16.62 5.00 0.71
CA LEU A 307 -15.38 5.60 0.20
C LEU A 307 -14.86 6.77 1.07
N GLY A 308 -13.66 6.60 1.60
CA GLY A 308 -12.96 7.58 2.43
C GLY A 308 -13.33 7.56 3.92
N ASN A 309 -14.21 6.64 4.35
CA ASN A 309 -14.55 6.50 5.76
C ASN A 309 -13.40 5.84 6.54
N ILE A 310 -13.04 6.40 7.69
CA ILE A 310 -12.13 5.75 8.64
C ILE A 310 -12.93 4.65 9.33
N VAL A 311 -12.54 3.39 9.11
CA VAL A 311 -13.21 2.20 9.65
C VAL A 311 -12.52 1.62 10.87
N TRP A 312 -11.29 2.06 11.14
CA TRP A 312 -10.55 1.68 12.34
C TRP A 312 -9.43 2.67 12.66
N THR A 313 -9.19 2.85 13.96
CA THR A 313 -8.05 3.58 14.53
C THR A 313 -7.45 2.76 15.66
N ALA A 314 -6.11 2.81 15.84
CA ALA A 314 -5.44 2.16 16.96
C ALA A 314 -5.66 2.91 18.27
#